data_731937b3f3d78aa061991b565e4246af
#
_entry.id   731937b3f3d78aa061991b565e4246af
#
_cell.length_a   1.000
_cell.length_b   1.000
_cell.length_c   1.000
_cell.angle_alpha   90.00
_cell.angle_beta   90.00
_cell.angle_gamma   90.00
#
_symmetry.space_group_name_H-M   'P 1'
#
loop_
_entity.id
_entity.type
_entity.pdbx_description
1 polymer ?
#
loop_
_entity_poly.entity_id
_entity_poly.type
_entity_poly.pdbx_seq_one_letter_code
_entity_poly.pdbx_strand_id
1 'polypeptide(L)'
;MSQLADVDALAAATLLLLLSPKIPLLFMGEEWGSRRPFLFFTDHRDALADAVREGRRREFAEFAAFEDPAQRERIPDPNAQSTFAAACLDTAEAERPEHRAQRERFIAWLGLRHAWLVPRLAGARAQGSEVIGDAAVDACWQLGDGSTLRIAINLGQAAVNLAVSAPLLVTSHADVAAALVVGRLPPRRCAVWLDARETSA
;
A
#
# COMPACT_ATOMS: atom_id res chain seq x y z
N MET A 1 0.13 -9.31 -0.24
CA MET A 1 0.30 -8.39 0.91
C MET A 1 -0.67 -8.71 2.04
N SER A 2 -1.97 -8.88 1.79
CA SER A 2 -3.00 -9.16 2.81
C SER A 2 -2.78 -10.41 3.67
N GLN A 3 -1.92 -11.33 3.26
CA GLN A 3 -1.57 -12.54 4.02
C GLN A 3 -0.25 -12.41 4.80
N LEU A 4 0.57 -11.41 4.49
CA LEU A 4 1.92 -11.25 5.03
C LEU A 4 2.05 -10.05 5.98
N ALA A 5 1.17 -9.07 5.85
CA ALA A 5 1.20 -7.86 6.64
C ALA A 5 0.00 -7.83 7.61
N ASP A 6 0.22 -7.17 8.75
CA ASP A 6 -0.85 -6.82 9.67
C ASP A 6 -1.89 -5.94 8.98
N VAL A 7 -3.19 -6.19 9.22
CA VAL A 7 -4.29 -5.52 8.53
C VAL A 7 -4.33 -4.01 8.78
N ASP A 8 -3.98 -3.58 9.99
CA ASP A 8 -3.94 -2.17 10.36
C ASP A 8 -2.75 -1.46 9.72
N ALA A 9 -1.58 -2.10 9.73
CA ALA A 9 -0.39 -1.60 9.06
C ALA A 9 -0.60 -1.49 7.54
N LEU A 10 -1.29 -2.47 6.94
CA LEU A 10 -1.64 -2.44 5.52
C LEU A 10 -2.59 -1.27 5.20
N ALA A 11 -3.60 -1.02 6.04
CA ALA A 11 -4.50 0.12 5.87
C ALA A 11 -3.75 1.45 6.00
N ALA A 12 -2.84 1.58 6.96
CA ALA A 12 -2.00 2.77 7.11
C ALA A 12 -1.09 3.02 5.90
N ALA A 13 -0.43 1.97 5.40
CA ALA A 13 0.43 2.04 4.22
C ALA A 13 -0.37 2.35 2.94
N THR A 14 -1.57 1.80 2.79
CA THR A 14 -2.46 2.09 1.67
C THR A 14 -2.89 3.56 1.67
N LEU A 15 -3.24 4.13 2.83
CA LEU A 15 -3.57 5.55 2.92
C LEU A 15 -2.39 6.43 2.50
N LEU A 16 -1.17 6.12 2.96
CA LEU A 16 0.05 6.81 2.53
C LEU A 16 0.24 6.70 1.00
N LEU A 17 0.12 5.50 0.43
CA LEU A 17 0.26 5.27 -1.01
C LEU A 17 -0.73 6.11 -1.82
N LEU A 18 -2.00 6.08 -1.42
CA LEU A 18 -3.07 6.74 -2.17
C LEU A 18 -3.06 8.27 -2.04
N LEU A 19 -2.62 8.82 -0.90
CA LEU A 19 -2.65 10.26 -0.67
C LEU A 19 -1.28 10.95 -0.74
N SER A 20 -0.18 10.23 -0.95
CA SER A 20 1.09 10.86 -1.28
C SER A 20 1.00 11.57 -2.65
N PRO A 21 1.74 12.68 -2.88
CA PRO A 21 1.71 13.42 -4.14
C PRO A 21 2.59 12.74 -5.21
N LYS A 22 2.43 11.43 -5.34
CA LYS A 22 3.06 10.55 -6.34
C LYS A 22 1.98 9.81 -7.10
N ILE A 23 2.32 9.26 -8.27
CA ILE A 23 1.41 8.39 -9.02
C ILE A 23 1.33 7.05 -8.27
N PRO A 24 0.17 6.66 -7.73
CA PRO A 24 0.03 5.38 -7.05
C PRO A 24 0.07 4.25 -8.08
N LEU A 25 0.92 3.26 -7.85
CA LEU A 25 0.92 2.01 -8.59
C LEU A 25 0.15 0.97 -7.78
N LEU A 26 -0.98 0.53 -8.31
CA LEU A 26 -1.85 -0.45 -7.68
C LEU A 26 -1.76 -1.76 -8.43
N PHE A 27 -1.68 -2.85 -7.69
CA PHE A 27 -1.74 -4.17 -8.27
C PHE A 27 -3.18 -4.68 -8.26
N MET A 28 -3.59 -5.37 -9.32
CA MET A 28 -4.94 -5.90 -9.47
C MET A 28 -5.35 -6.75 -8.26
N GLY A 29 -6.52 -6.46 -7.69
CA GLY A 29 -7.05 -7.13 -6.51
C GLY A 29 -6.62 -6.52 -5.17
N GLU A 30 -5.71 -5.53 -5.13
CA GLU A 30 -5.35 -4.84 -3.90
C GLU A 30 -6.53 -4.03 -3.34
N GLU A 31 -7.36 -3.49 -4.21
CA GLU A 31 -8.50 -2.64 -3.86
C GLU A 31 -9.56 -3.35 -3.02
N TRP A 32 -9.65 -4.68 -3.10
CA TRP A 32 -10.51 -5.47 -2.20
C TRP A 32 -9.71 -6.45 -1.33
N GLY A 33 -8.37 -6.45 -1.42
CA GLY A 33 -7.52 -7.33 -0.63
C GLY A 33 -7.60 -8.78 -1.05
N SER A 34 -7.57 -9.06 -2.35
CA SER A 34 -7.59 -10.42 -2.88
C SER A 34 -6.51 -11.29 -2.22
N ARG A 35 -6.87 -12.54 -1.93
CA ARG A 35 -5.98 -13.54 -1.37
C ARG A 35 -5.34 -14.43 -2.43
N ARG A 36 -5.67 -14.23 -3.71
CA ARG A 36 -5.06 -14.98 -4.82
C ARG A 36 -3.58 -14.63 -4.94
N PRO A 37 -2.69 -15.61 -4.98
CA PRO A 37 -1.27 -15.35 -5.19
C PRO A 37 -1.05 -14.89 -6.63
N PHE A 38 -0.13 -13.96 -6.84
CA PHE A 38 0.36 -13.67 -8.17
C PHE A 38 1.59 -14.56 -8.42
N LEU A 39 1.37 -15.66 -9.11
CA LEU A 39 2.41 -16.57 -9.52
C LEU A 39 2.98 -16.13 -10.87
N PHE A 40 4.29 -16.29 -11.05
CA PHE A 40 4.91 -16.08 -12.35
C PHE A 40 4.46 -17.20 -13.29
N PHE A 41 3.90 -16.85 -14.43
CA PHE A 41 3.45 -17.77 -15.45
C PHE A 41 3.83 -17.32 -16.86
N THR A 42 4.03 -18.29 -17.74
CA THR A 42 4.40 -18.10 -19.14
C THR A 42 3.69 -19.15 -20.01
N ASP A 43 3.76 -18.99 -21.33
CA ASP A 43 3.28 -19.97 -22.31
C ASP A 43 4.43 -20.33 -23.29
N HIS A 44 5.56 -20.74 -22.74
CA HIS A 44 6.67 -21.26 -23.53
C HIS A 44 6.53 -22.75 -23.75
N ARG A 45 7.14 -23.25 -24.83
CA ARG A 45 7.11 -24.66 -25.24
C ARG A 45 8.53 -25.22 -25.41
N ASP A 46 8.63 -26.54 -25.47
CA ASP A 46 9.86 -27.25 -25.73
C ASP A 46 11.04 -26.86 -24.82
N ALA A 47 12.22 -26.76 -25.35
CA ALA A 47 13.44 -26.45 -24.59
C ALA A 47 13.39 -25.10 -23.83
N LEU A 48 12.65 -24.13 -24.33
CA LEU A 48 12.49 -22.86 -23.66
C LEU A 48 11.64 -22.98 -22.39
N ALA A 49 10.58 -23.81 -22.41
CA ALA A 49 9.78 -24.10 -21.24
C ALA A 49 10.62 -24.73 -20.12
N ASP A 50 11.47 -25.70 -20.47
CA ASP A 50 12.38 -26.35 -19.53
C ASP A 50 13.41 -25.37 -18.97
N ALA A 51 14.03 -24.56 -19.84
CA ALA A 51 14.99 -23.55 -19.43
C ALA A 51 14.40 -22.52 -18.44
N VAL A 52 13.15 -22.07 -18.67
CA VAL A 52 12.45 -21.14 -17.77
C VAL A 52 12.13 -21.80 -16.44
N ARG A 53 11.63 -23.04 -16.44
CA ARG A 53 11.35 -23.79 -15.21
C ARG A 53 12.59 -23.97 -14.34
N GLU A 54 13.68 -24.41 -14.94
CA GLU A 54 14.95 -24.62 -14.24
C GLU A 54 15.59 -23.31 -13.81
N GLY A 55 15.49 -22.25 -14.62
CA GLY A 55 15.93 -20.91 -14.30
C GLY A 55 15.27 -20.37 -13.04
N ARG A 56 13.95 -20.52 -12.93
CA ARG A 56 13.20 -20.14 -11.70
C ARG A 56 13.65 -20.93 -10.48
N ARG A 57 13.82 -22.22 -10.58
CA ARG A 57 14.31 -23.05 -9.47
C ARG A 57 15.71 -22.65 -9.01
N ARG A 58 16.60 -22.26 -9.91
CA ARG A 58 17.95 -21.75 -9.59
C ARG A 58 17.90 -20.39 -8.93
N GLU A 59 17.09 -19.46 -9.45
CA GLU A 59 16.90 -18.13 -8.88
C GLU A 59 16.46 -18.19 -7.41
N PHE A 60 15.54 -19.09 -7.08
CA PHE A 60 15.06 -19.24 -5.72
C PHE A 60 15.98 -20.08 -4.83
N ALA A 61 16.97 -20.79 -5.36
CA ALA A 61 17.88 -21.61 -4.58
C ALA A 61 18.71 -20.81 -3.57
N GLU A 62 18.90 -19.50 -3.79
CA GLU A 62 19.64 -18.59 -2.91
C GLU A 62 18.81 -18.10 -1.72
N PHE A 63 17.50 -18.34 -1.71
CA PHE A 63 16.64 -17.95 -0.58
C PHE A 63 16.56 -19.08 0.43
N ALA A 64 16.74 -18.74 1.71
CA ALA A 64 16.75 -19.72 2.82
C ALA A 64 15.50 -20.63 2.84
N ALA A 65 14.34 -20.12 2.42
CA ALA A 65 13.11 -20.94 2.33
C ALA A 65 13.16 -22.04 1.26
N PHE A 66 14.12 -22.00 0.34
CA PHE A 66 14.28 -22.92 -0.80
C PHE A 66 15.67 -23.56 -0.90
N GLU A 67 16.45 -23.54 0.18
CA GLU A 67 17.74 -24.23 0.24
C GLU A 67 17.59 -25.75 0.06
N ASP A 68 16.48 -26.31 0.61
CA ASP A 68 16.13 -27.72 0.46
C ASP A 68 15.61 -28.00 -0.98
N PRO A 69 16.20 -28.98 -1.72
CA PRO A 69 15.71 -29.42 -3.02
C PRO A 69 14.22 -29.76 -3.04
N ALA A 70 13.69 -30.40 -1.99
CA ALA A 70 12.27 -30.75 -1.89
C ALA A 70 11.36 -29.53 -1.83
N GLN A 71 11.82 -28.41 -1.26
CA GLN A 71 11.06 -27.14 -1.26
C GLN A 71 11.11 -26.49 -2.65
N ARG A 72 12.21 -26.62 -3.40
CA ARG A 72 12.32 -26.12 -4.77
C ARG A 72 11.39 -26.83 -5.73
N GLU A 73 11.11 -28.11 -5.54
CA GLU A 73 10.13 -28.85 -6.34
C GLU A 73 8.70 -28.34 -6.17
N ARG A 74 8.41 -27.66 -5.05
CA ARG A 74 7.11 -27.03 -4.79
C ARG A 74 6.92 -25.70 -5.52
N ILE A 75 7.98 -25.15 -6.13
CA ILE A 75 7.87 -23.94 -6.94
C ILE A 75 6.98 -24.28 -8.15
N PRO A 76 5.86 -23.59 -8.35
CA PRO A 76 4.95 -23.89 -9.45
C PRO A 76 5.66 -23.79 -10.80
N ASP A 77 5.37 -24.73 -11.71
CA ASP A 77 5.86 -24.67 -13.09
C ASP A 77 5.23 -23.45 -13.79
N PRO A 78 6.03 -22.49 -14.27
CA PRO A 78 5.51 -21.29 -14.94
C PRO A 78 4.66 -21.58 -16.17
N ASN A 79 4.91 -22.70 -16.85
CA ASN A 79 4.21 -23.09 -18.09
C ASN A 79 2.98 -23.98 -17.82
N ALA A 80 2.70 -24.33 -16.55
CA ALA A 80 1.54 -25.14 -16.24
C ALA A 80 0.25 -24.29 -16.25
N GLN A 81 -0.79 -24.78 -16.90
CA GLN A 81 -2.12 -24.16 -16.90
C GLN A 81 -2.65 -23.95 -15.47
N SER A 82 -2.32 -24.84 -14.54
CA SER A 82 -2.70 -24.73 -13.13
C SER A 82 -2.06 -23.51 -12.44
N THR A 83 -0.82 -23.14 -12.81
CA THR A 83 -0.13 -21.96 -12.28
C THR A 83 -0.84 -20.66 -12.71
N PHE A 84 -1.20 -20.58 -13.99
CA PHE A 84 -2.02 -19.48 -14.51
C PHE A 84 -3.38 -19.41 -13.79
N ALA A 85 -4.10 -20.53 -13.72
CA ALA A 85 -5.43 -20.59 -13.11
C ALA A 85 -5.41 -20.20 -11.62
N ALA A 86 -4.35 -20.57 -10.89
CA ALA A 86 -4.17 -20.17 -9.48
C ALA A 86 -3.92 -18.66 -9.31
N ALA A 87 -3.35 -17.99 -10.32
CA ALA A 87 -3.09 -16.55 -10.33
C ALA A 87 -4.29 -15.71 -10.80
N CYS A 88 -5.33 -16.33 -11.39
CA CYS A 88 -6.54 -15.62 -11.81
C CYS A 88 -7.31 -15.09 -10.61
N LEU A 89 -7.70 -13.81 -10.66
CA LEU A 89 -8.52 -13.19 -9.63
C LEU A 89 -9.94 -13.80 -9.62
N ASP A 90 -10.48 -13.95 -8.41
CA ASP A 90 -11.88 -14.26 -8.19
C ASP A 90 -12.64 -12.97 -7.87
N THR A 91 -13.31 -12.40 -8.86
CA THR A 91 -14.06 -11.14 -8.69
C THR A 91 -15.25 -11.29 -7.73
N ALA A 92 -15.78 -12.50 -7.54
CA ALA A 92 -16.83 -12.75 -6.55
C ALA A 92 -16.33 -12.59 -5.11
N GLU A 93 -15.00 -12.72 -4.88
CA GLU A 93 -14.39 -12.46 -3.58
C GLU A 93 -14.61 -11.00 -3.15
N ALA A 94 -14.61 -10.04 -4.08
CA ALA A 94 -14.80 -8.62 -3.80
C ALA A 94 -16.17 -8.28 -3.16
N GLU A 95 -17.17 -9.12 -3.35
CA GLU A 95 -18.53 -8.93 -2.81
C GLU A 95 -18.71 -9.49 -1.39
N ARG A 96 -17.72 -10.19 -0.85
CA ARG A 96 -17.76 -10.66 0.55
C ARG A 96 -17.63 -9.48 1.52
N PRO A 97 -18.27 -9.53 2.70
CA PRO A 97 -18.30 -8.38 3.62
C PRO A 97 -16.92 -7.80 3.96
N GLU A 98 -15.93 -8.65 4.25
CA GLU A 98 -14.58 -8.26 4.60
C GLU A 98 -13.84 -7.56 3.45
N HIS A 99 -14.03 -8.02 2.23
CA HIS A 99 -13.44 -7.45 1.02
C HIS A 99 -14.16 -6.17 0.59
N ARG A 100 -15.48 -6.14 0.76
CA ARG A 100 -16.30 -4.94 0.47
C ARG A 100 -15.89 -3.75 1.32
N ALA A 101 -15.68 -3.92 2.63
CA ALA A 101 -15.24 -2.86 3.52
C ALA A 101 -13.87 -2.28 3.10
N GLN A 102 -12.94 -3.11 2.65
CA GLN A 102 -11.67 -2.64 2.11
C GLN A 102 -11.87 -1.86 0.80
N ARG A 103 -12.67 -2.36 -0.11
CA ARG A 103 -12.98 -1.71 -1.38
C ARG A 103 -13.64 -0.34 -1.17
N GLU A 104 -14.58 -0.24 -0.25
CA GLU A 104 -15.23 1.03 0.10
C GLU A 104 -14.22 2.05 0.63
N ARG A 105 -13.27 1.63 1.48
CA ARG A 105 -12.16 2.50 1.92
C ARG A 105 -11.30 2.98 0.76
N PHE A 106 -10.94 2.08 -0.16
CA PHE A 106 -10.16 2.44 -1.35
C PHE A 106 -10.89 3.50 -2.19
N ILE A 107 -12.19 3.29 -2.45
CA ILE A 107 -13.04 4.24 -3.19
C ILE A 107 -13.07 5.60 -2.48
N ALA A 108 -13.28 5.61 -1.16
CA ALA A 108 -13.32 6.85 -0.39
C ALA A 108 -11.99 7.61 -0.44
N TRP A 109 -10.86 6.93 -0.27
CA TRP A 109 -9.54 7.56 -0.31
C TRP A 109 -9.14 8.02 -1.72
N LEU A 110 -9.47 7.26 -2.76
CA LEU A 110 -9.29 7.71 -4.14
C LEU A 110 -10.19 8.91 -4.47
N GLY A 111 -11.39 8.96 -3.91
CA GLY A 111 -12.28 10.13 -4.01
C GLY A 111 -11.66 11.37 -3.37
N LEU A 112 -11.08 11.23 -2.17
CA LEU A 112 -10.33 12.33 -1.52
C LEU A 112 -9.12 12.75 -2.35
N ARG A 113 -8.34 11.78 -2.86
CA ARG A 113 -7.23 12.09 -3.77
C ARG A 113 -7.69 12.90 -4.97
N HIS A 114 -8.76 12.45 -5.62
CA HIS A 114 -9.27 13.11 -6.83
C HIS A 114 -9.76 14.53 -6.53
N ALA A 115 -10.49 14.72 -5.44
CA ALA A 115 -11.05 16.01 -5.08
C ALA A 115 -10.00 17.01 -4.56
N TRP A 116 -9.06 16.56 -3.76
CA TRP A 116 -8.18 17.45 -3.01
C TRP A 116 -6.74 17.50 -3.50
N LEU A 117 -6.19 16.38 -3.99
CA LEU A 117 -4.78 16.32 -4.37
C LEU A 117 -4.58 16.50 -5.88
N VAL A 118 -5.33 15.78 -6.70
CA VAL A 118 -5.11 15.78 -8.18
C VAL A 118 -5.07 17.19 -8.76
N PRO A 119 -5.98 18.11 -8.42
CA PRO A 119 -5.94 19.48 -8.95
C PRO A 119 -4.70 20.28 -8.52
N ARG A 120 -3.99 19.83 -7.47
CA ARG A 120 -2.88 20.51 -6.82
C ARG A 120 -1.52 19.85 -7.05
N LEU A 121 -1.47 18.74 -7.80
CA LEU A 121 -0.22 17.98 -7.99
C LEU A 121 0.80 18.67 -8.89
N ALA A 122 0.34 19.41 -9.91
CA ALA A 122 1.23 20.10 -10.82
C ALA A 122 2.09 21.12 -10.05
N GLY A 123 3.42 20.95 -10.08
CA GLY A 123 4.34 21.82 -9.34
C GLY A 123 4.54 21.43 -7.87
N ALA A 124 3.96 20.34 -7.38
CA ALA A 124 4.18 19.86 -6.02
C ALA A 124 5.66 19.53 -5.75
N ARG A 125 6.15 19.92 -4.57
CA ARG A 125 7.57 19.77 -4.13
C ARG A 125 7.64 19.24 -2.71
N ALA A 126 8.56 18.30 -2.45
CA ALA A 126 8.87 17.87 -1.10
C ALA A 126 9.45 19.03 -0.29
N GLN A 127 8.95 19.20 0.94
CA GLN A 127 9.45 20.19 1.91
C GLN A 127 10.40 19.54 2.93
N GLY A 128 10.27 18.24 3.15
CA GLY A 128 11.10 17.47 4.04
C GLY A 128 10.36 16.29 4.66
N SER A 129 11.12 15.50 5.41
CA SER A 129 10.60 14.42 6.23
C SER A 129 11.42 14.27 7.49
N GLU A 130 10.79 13.81 8.56
CA GLU A 130 11.40 13.55 9.86
C GLU A 130 11.08 12.12 10.30
N VAL A 131 12.07 11.41 10.83
CA VAL A 131 11.88 10.14 11.51
C VAL A 131 11.44 10.43 12.94
N ILE A 132 10.20 10.08 13.26
CA ILE A 132 9.56 10.38 14.56
C ILE A 132 9.46 9.15 15.47
N GLY A 133 10.07 8.04 15.06
CA GLY A 133 10.15 6.76 15.79
C GLY A 133 10.82 5.68 14.95
N ASP A 134 11.06 4.48 15.53
CA ASP A 134 11.79 3.38 14.89
C ASP A 134 11.22 2.98 13.51
N ALA A 135 9.90 3.07 13.36
CA ALA A 135 9.19 2.78 12.10
C ALA A 135 8.09 3.83 11.85
N ALA A 136 8.39 5.09 12.16
CA ALA A 136 7.44 6.19 12.01
C ALA A 136 8.09 7.39 11.33
N VAL A 137 7.39 7.97 10.37
CA VAL A 137 7.83 9.11 9.57
C VAL A 137 6.72 10.14 9.47
N ASP A 138 7.11 11.39 9.53
CA ASP A 138 6.30 12.56 9.22
C ASP A 138 6.90 13.24 7.99
N ALA A 139 6.09 13.45 6.96
CA ALA A 139 6.54 14.00 5.68
C ALA A 139 5.63 15.13 5.22
N CYS A 140 6.21 16.14 4.59
CA CYS A 140 5.54 17.37 4.18
C CYS A 140 5.84 17.74 2.73
N TRP A 141 4.82 18.23 2.04
CA TRP A 141 4.92 18.73 0.66
C TRP A 141 4.20 20.06 0.53
N GLN A 142 4.77 20.95 -0.27
CA GLN A 142 4.05 22.07 -0.83
C GLN A 142 3.42 21.63 -2.16
N LEU A 143 2.12 21.79 -2.29
CA LEU A 143 1.37 21.50 -3.52
C LEU A 143 1.46 22.69 -4.50
N GLY A 144 1.04 22.49 -5.74
CA GLY A 144 1.22 23.47 -6.80
C GLY A 144 0.48 24.78 -6.62
N ASP A 145 -0.61 24.78 -5.86
CA ASP A 145 -1.37 25.99 -5.47
C ASP A 145 -0.82 26.67 -4.20
N GLY A 146 0.27 26.13 -3.66
CA GLY A 146 0.88 26.61 -2.41
C GLY A 146 0.26 26.02 -1.13
N SER A 147 -0.73 25.15 -1.23
CA SER A 147 -1.26 24.37 -0.09
C SER A 147 -0.20 23.45 0.48
N THR A 148 -0.32 23.11 1.78
CA THR A 148 0.59 22.20 2.45
C THR A 148 -0.08 20.86 2.70
N LEU A 149 0.49 19.78 2.15
CA LEU A 149 0.13 18.40 2.45
C LEU A 149 1.11 17.84 3.46
N ARG A 150 0.62 17.25 4.55
CA ARG A 150 1.43 16.53 5.53
C ARG A 150 0.87 15.15 5.73
N ILE A 151 1.74 14.15 5.80
CA ILE A 151 1.38 12.76 6.06
C ILE A 151 2.30 12.21 7.13
N ALA A 152 1.74 11.74 8.23
CA ALA A 152 2.48 11.01 9.25
C ALA A 152 2.00 9.57 9.29
N ILE A 153 2.95 8.63 9.28
CA ILE A 153 2.68 7.21 9.39
C ILE A 153 3.55 6.58 10.48
N ASN A 154 2.93 5.72 11.27
CA ASN A 154 3.59 4.91 12.27
C ASN A 154 3.31 3.42 11.99
N LEU A 155 4.29 2.68 11.51
CA LEU A 155 4.22 1.23 11.29
C LEU A 155 4.83 0.45 12.46
N GLY A 156 5.32 1.15 13.49
CA GLY A 156 5.90 0.56 14.69
C GLY A 156 4.89 -0.09 15.63
N GLN A 157 5.40 -0.55 16.77
CA GLN A 157 4.62 -1.22 17.81
C GLN A 157 4.23 -0.29 18.96
N ALA A 158 4.83 0.90 19.05
CA ALA A 158 4.57 1.90 20.08
C ALA A 158 4.00 3.18 19.49
N ALA A 159 3.19 3.91 20.26
CA ALA A 159 2.71 5.23 19.85
C ALA A 159 3.86 6.24 19.86
N VAL A 160 3.89 7.13 18.88
CA VAL A 160 4.90 8.19 18.76
C VAL A 160 4.27 9.56 19.08
N ASN A 161 5.10 10.51 19.54
CA ASN A 161 4.67 11.89 19.73
C ASN A 161 4.56 12.58 18.38
N LEU A 162 3.50 13.35 18.19
CA LEU A 162 3.25 14.06 16.95
C LEU A 162 2.52 15.38 17.23
N ALA A 163 3.18 16.50 17.01
CA ALA A 163 2.53 17.81 17.08
C ALA A 163 1.61 18.01 15.87
N VAL A 164 0.39 18.47 16.13
CA VAL A 164 -0.63 18.70 15.10
C VAL A 164 -0.96 20.17 15.03
N SER A 165 -0.83 20.78 13.86
CA SER A 165 -1.04 22.23 13.65
C SER A 165 -1.87 22.59 12.41
N ALA A 166 -2.41 21.59 11.70
CA ALA A 166 -3.15 21.80 10.44
C ALA A 166 -4.49 21.04 10.43
N PRO A 167 -5.44 21.42 9.58
CA PRO A 167 -6.70 20.71 9.42
C PRO A 167 -6.49 19.27 9.01
N LEU A 168 -7.08 18.33 9.76
CA LEU A 168 -7.04 16.91 9.49
C LEU A 168 -7.93 16.59 8.28
N LEU A 169 -7.36 16.00 7.23
CA LEU A 169 -8.12 15.59 6.05
C LEU A 169 -8.73 14.19 6.25
N VAL A 170 -7.91 13.23 6.69
CA VAL A 170 -8.35 11.84 6.89
C VAL A 170 -7.35 11.05 7.72
N THR A 171 -7.83 9.98 8.33
CA THR A 171 -7.02 9.00 9.06
C THR A 171 -7.26 7.59 8.54
N SER A 172 -6.29 6.71 8.75
CA SER A 172 -6.44 5.29 8.38
C SER A 172 -7.48 4.54 9.23
N HIS A 173 -7.73 5.02 10.46
CA HIS A 173 -8.64 4.41 11.44
C HIS A 173 -9.32 5.48 12.30
N ALA A 174 -10.49 5.17 12.81
CA ALA A 174 -11.31 6.12 13.56
C ALA A 174 -10.69 6.58 14.91
N ASP A 175 -9.86 5.75 15.53
CA ASP A 175 -9.19 6.03 16.81
C ASP A 175 -8.09 7.09 16.71
N VAL A 176 -7.56 7.33 15.51
CA VAL A 176 -6.43 8.24 15.29
C VAL A 176 -6.79 9.68 15.63
N ALA A 177 -7.95 10.16 15.22
CA ALA A 177 -8.35 11.55 15.45
C ALA A 177 -8.36 11.92 16.95
N ALA A 178 -8.87 11.02 17.80
CA ALA A 178 -8.88 11.22 19.25
C ALA A 178 -7.46 11.21 19.85
N ALA A 179 -6.59 10.31 19.37
CA ALA A 179 -5.21 10.23 19.83
C ALA A 179 -4.37 11.47 19.44
N LEU A 180 -4.65 12.05 18.29
CA LEU A 180 -3.98 13.27 17.82
C LEU A 180 -4.29 14.49 18.70
N VAL A 181 -5.46 14.54 19.34
CA VAL A 181 -5.80 15.63 20.28
C VAL A 181 -4.80 15.69 21.45
N VAL A 182 -4.26 14.53 21.87
CA VAL A 182 -3.25 14.45 22.93
C VAL A 182 -1.82 14.35 22.36
N GLY A 183 -1.63 14.70 21.08
CA GLY A 183 -0.32 14.75 20.44
C GLY A 183 0.33 13.38 20.22
N ARG A 184 -0.46 12.33 19.99
CA ARG A 184 0.04 10.97 19.80
C ARG A 184 -0.45 10.36 18.49
N LEU A 185 0.44 9.69 17.75
CA LEU A 185 0.07 8.80 16.63
C LEU A 185 0.22 7.35 17.09
N PRO A 186 -0.88 6.59 17.20
CA PRO A 186 -0.83 5.21 17.67
C PRO A 186 -0.05 4.28 16.71
N PRO A 187 0.33 3.08 17.16
CA PRO A 187 1.00 2.10 16.30
C PRO A 187 0.10 1.67 15.13
N ARG A 188 0.71 1.41 13.97
CA ARG A 188 0.04 0.96 12.75
C ARG A 188 -1.05 1.91 12.25
N ARG A 189 -0.80 3.21 12.34
CA ARG A 189 -1.73 4.27 11.96
C ARG A 189 -1.09 5.28 11.03
N CYS A 190 -1.94 5.90 10.23
CA CYS A 190 -1.56 6.99 9.33
C CYS A 190 -2.59 8.12 9.44
N ALA A 191 -2.12 9.34 9.36
CA ALA A 191 -2.94 10.54 9.35
C ALA A 191 -2.45 11.50 8.25
N VAL A 192 -3.38 12.20 7.63
CA VAL A 192 -3.13 13.13 6.53
C VAL A 192 -3.80 14.46 6.84
N TRP A 193 -3.04 15.53 6.68
CA TRP A 193 -3.51 16.91 6.82
C TRP A 193 -3.35 17.65 5.51
N LEU A 194 -4.29 18.53 5.24
CA LEU A 194 -4.23 19.45 4.11
C LEU A 194 -4.59 20.86 4.60
N ASP A 195 -3.58 21.71 4.62
CA ASP A 195 -3.77 23.15 4.81
C ASP A 195 -3.96 23.79 3.43
N ALA A 196 -5.22 23.77 2.98
CA ALA A 196 -5.57 24.27 1.67
C ALA A 196 -5.58 25.81 1.70
N ARG A 197 -4.85 26.45 0.78
CA ARG A 197 -5.04 27.86 0.52
C ARG A 197 -6.37 28.06 -0.17
N GLU A 198 -7.18 29.01 0.33
CA GLU A 198 -8.36 29.45 -0.39
C GLU A 198 -7.91 30.03 -1.74
N THR A 199 -8.38 29.41 -2.80
CA THR A 199 -8.18 29.96 -4.14
C THR A 199 -9.03 31.22 -4.20
N SER A 200 -8.38 32.40 -4.16
CA SER A 200 -9.06 33.64 -4.45
C SER A 200 -9.65 33.50 -5.87
N ALA A 201 -10.98 33.49 -5.97
CA ALA A 201 -11.73 33.41 -7.21
C ALA A 201 -11.49 34.67 -8.07
#